data_6fce2e185a86b1a0a04e5d5855aa530a
#
_entry.id   6fce2e185a86b1a0a04e5d5855aa530a
#
_cell.length_a   1.000
_cell.length_b   1.000
_cell.length_c   1.000
_cell.angle_alpha   90.00
_cell.angle_beta   90.00
_cell.angle_gamma   90.00
#
_symmetry.space_group_name_H-M   'P 1'
#
loop_
_entity.id
_entity.type
_entity.pdbx_description
1 polymer ?
#
loop_
_entity_poly.entity_id
_entity_poly.type
_entity_poly.pdbx_seq_one_letter_code
_entity_poly.pdbx_strand_id
1 'polypeptide(L)'
;RLVGALGLPAPVRLERWMAGRVRPVDGALLLGGEGDLLKSVLPFANKLTDQLFAAREGLLELPRWTAEHGPRLKALVFDASHLTRFEQLIELRDFFQPTFKGLANSPRVVVLGRAPESIKDPIAASVQRSLEGFTRSLGKEIRRGGSVQLLYVGKGGDQQLEGALRFFLSPKSAYVSGQVLRLGACAEQVNDWTRPLAGKKALVTGASRGIGAAIAEVLARDGAEVVLLDVPQAADALQALAARLGGQAVTLDICAEDAPQRLVDALPEGLDIVVHNAGITRDKTLAKMSDAFWNSVIDVNLTAPQVLTQALLDADKLHDNGRVVLIASISGIAGNMGQTNYAVSKAGVIGLAQAWAPALGKKGISINAVAPGFIETQMTAAMPFTIREAGRRMNSLSQGGQPVDVAEAIAWYCNPASAGVNGRIETTVGPQNLPAGLVAIEVAIECFALKRCGFFFR
;
A
#
# COMPACT_ATOMS: atom_id res chain seq x y z
N ARG A 1 25.72 -5.68 -15.22
CA ARG A 1 26.71 -6.63 -15.77
C ARG A 1 27.34 -7.53 -14.68
N LEU A 2 27.76 -6.99 -13.54
CA LEU A 2 28.33 -7.78 -12.41
C LEU A 2 27.36 -8.86 -11.87
N VAL A 3 26.08 -8.53 -11.76
CA VAL A 3 25.02 -9.41 -11.23
C VAL A 3 24.78 -10.61 -12.16
N GLY A 4 24.82 -10.39 -13.48
CA GLY A 4 24.75 -11.48 -14.47
C GLY A 4 25.96 -12.39 -14.45
N ALA A 5 27.16 -11.85 -14.18
CA ALA A 5 28.40 -12.64 -14.03
C ALA A 5 28.38 -13.55 -12.78
N LEU A 6 27.54 -13.24 -11.78
CA LEU A 6 27.33 -14.06 -10.58
C LEU A 6 26.19 -15.10 -10.75
N GLY A 7 25.64 -15.26 -11.96
CA GLY A 7 24.54 -16.20 -12.24
C GLY A 7 23.20 -15.83 -11.61
N LEU A 8 23.07 -14.63 -11.07
CA LEU A 8 21.81 -14.17 -10.49
C LEU A 8 20.86 -13.70 -11.58
N PRO A 9 19.58 -14.15 -11.62
CA PRO A 9 18.65 -13.75 -12.64
C PRO A 9 18.37 -12.24 -12.57
N ALA A 10 18.36 -11.59 -13.73
CA ALA A 10 17.93 -10.20 -13.82
C ALA A 10 16.45 -10.09 -13.45
N PRO A 11 16.06 -9.13 -12.58
CA PRO A 11 14.65 -8.93 -12.25
C PRO A 11 13.88 -8.44 -13.49
N VAL A 12 12.62 -8.87 -13.61
CA VAL A 12 11.73 -8.40 -14.68
C VAL A 12 11.40 -6.95 -14.44
N ARG A 13 11.51 -6.11 -15.50
CA ARG A 13 11.08 -4.71 -15.41
C ARG A 13 9.59 -4.63 -15.05
N LEU A 14 9.27 -3.97 -13.95
CA LEU A 14 7.89 -3.77 -13.52
C LEU A 14 7.19 -2.78 -14.43
N GLU A 15 5.96 -3.11 -14.80
CA GLU A 15 5.07 -2.19 -15.50
C GLU A 15 4.48 -1.20 -14.48
N ARG A 16 4.74 0.09 -14.71
CA ARG A 16 4.25 1.20 -13.87
C ARG A 16 3.22 2.03 -14.62
N TRP A 17 2.37 2.70 -13.86
CA TRP A 17 1.34 3.57 -14.43
C TRP A 17 1.95 4.71 -15.24
N MET A 18 1.37 4.97 -16.41
CA MET A 18 1.72 6.10 -17.26
C MET A 18 0.49 6.97 -17.50
N ALA A 19 0.68 8.26 -17.57
CA ALA A 19 -0.37 9.22 -17.89
C ALA A 19 -1.01 8.89 -19.25
N GLY A 20 -2.32 9.11 -19.37
CA GLY A 20 -3.07 8.80 -20.60
C GLY A 20 -3.57 7.37 -20.71
N ARG A 21 -3.27 6.50 -19.75
CA ARG A 21 -3.84 5.14 -19.73
C ARG A 21 -5.34 5.20 -19.44
N VAL A 22 -6.12 4.64 -20.35
CA VAL A 22 -7.59 4.69 -20.29
C VAL A 22 -8.16 3.67 -19.32
N ARG A 23 -7.61 2.45 -19.30
CA ARG A 23 -8.12 1.34 -18.47
C ARG A 23 -7.09 0.81 -17.50
N PRO A 24 -7.52 0.36 -16.32
CA PRO A 24 -6.62 -0.24 -15.33
C PRO A 24 -5.87 -1.47 -15.85
N VAL A 25 -6.56 -2.34 -16.59
CA VAL A 25 -6.01 -3.59 -17.14
C VAL A 25 -5.90 -3.49 -18.65
N ASP A 26 -4.67 -3.60 -19.16
CA ASP A 26 -4.38 -3.64 -20.59
C ASP A 26 -4.19 -5.11 -21.02
N GLY A 27 -5.29 -5.78 -21.28
CA GLY A 27 -5.35 -7.20 -21.65
C GLY A 27 -6.44 -7.99 -20.93
N ALA A 28 -6.37 -9.30 -21.02
CA ALA A 28 -7.42 -10.19 -20.54
C ALA A 28 -7.49 -10.25 -19.01
N LEU A 29 -8.71 -10.12 -18.49
CA LEU A 29 -9.10 -10.35 -17.10
C LEU A 29 -9.91 -11.63 -16.98
N LEU A 30 -9.46 -12.56 -16.17
CA LEU A 30 -10.16 -13.80 -15.86
C LEU A 30 -10.88 -13.68 -14.51
N LEU A 31 -12.18 -13.99 -14.50
CA LEU A 31 -13.00 -14.07 -13.30
C LEU A 31 -13.27 -15.55 -12.95
N GLY A 32 -13.18 -15.90 -11.68
CA GLY A 32 -13.45 -17.25 -11.19
C GLY A 32 -13.87 -17.30 -9.73
N GLY A 33 -14.21 -18.51 -9.27
CA GLY A 33 -14.82 -18.76 -7.98
C GLY A 33 -16.35 -18.78 -8.05
N GLU A 34 -17.00 -19.13 -6.94
CA GLU A 34 -18.46 -19.27 -6.88
C GLU A 34 -19.09 -18.33 -5.83
N GLY A 35 -18.30 -17.42 -5.28
CA GLY A 35 -18.78 -16.46 -4.30
C GLY A 35 -19.75 -15.43 -4.88
N ASP A 36 -20.47 -14.78 -4.00
CA ASP A 36 -21.44 -13.74 -4.34
C ASP A 36 -20.80 -12.38 -4.67
N LEU A 37 -19.51 -12.20 -4.35
CA LEU A 37 -18.79 -10.97 -4.60
C LEU A 37 -18.54 -10.69 -6.08
N LEU A 38 -18.47 -11.74 -6.93
CA LEU A 38 -18.38 -11.54 -8.37
C LEU A 38 -19.59 -10.79 -8.95
N LYS A 39 -20.77 -10.94 -8.35
CA LYS A 39 -21.96 -10.18 -8.74
C LYS A 39 -21.78 -8.68 -8.52
N SER A 40 -21.02 -8.30 -7.50
CA SER A 40 -20.66 -6.90 -7.23
C SER A 40 -19.51 -6.39 -8.12
N VAL A 41 -18.68 -7.28 -8.68
CA VAL A 41 -17.61 -6.92 -9.64
C VAL A 41 -18.15 -6.72 -11.06
N LEU A 42 -19.10 -7.52 -11.48
CA LEU A 42 -19.60 -7.55 -12.86
C LEU A 42 -20.07 -6.18 -13.38
N PRO A 43 -20.79 -5.33 -12.63
CA PRO A 43 -21.30 -4.05 -13.12
C PRO A 43 -20.22 -3.07 -13.60
N PHE A 44 -18.98 -3.22 -13.13
CA PHE A 44 -17.87 -2.35 -13.53
C PHE A 44 -16.70 -3.10 -14.19
N ALA A 45 -16.79 -4.41 -14.34
CA ALA A 45 -15.68 -5.22 -14.89
C ALA A 45 -15.25 -4.76 -16.30
N ASN A 46 -16.19 -4.36 -17.13
CA ASN A 46 -15.94 -3.81 -18.47
C ASN A 46 -15.25 -2.43 -18.45
N LYS A 47 -15.28 -1.72 -17.31
CA LYS A 47 -14.52 -0.49 -17.11
C LYS A 47 -13.05 -0.77 -16.72
N LEU A 48 -12.76 -2.00 -16.30
CA LEU A 48 -11.39 -2.43 -15.98
C LEU A 48 -10.64 -2.86 -17.23
N THR A 49 -11.31 -3.59 -18.13
CA THR A 49 -10.77 -4.11 -19.40
C THR A 49 -11.88 -4.31 -20.42
N ASP A 50 -11.52 -4.44 -21.71
CA ASP A 50 -12.41 -4.89 -22.79
C ASP A 50 -12.32 -6.40 -23.08
N GLN A 51 -11.44 -7.13 -22.36
CA GLN A 51 -11.20 -8.55 -22.56
C GLN A 51 -11.55 -9.33 -21.29
N LEU A 52 -12.86 -9.56 -21.08
CA LEU A 52 -13.36 -10.30 -19.93
C LEU A 52 -13.60 -11.77 -20.27
N PHE A 53 -13.18 -12.64 -19.38
CA PHE A 53 -13.32 -14.09 -19.48
C PHE A 53 -13.78 -14.69 -18.15
N ALA A 54 -14.46 -15.83 -18.23
CA ALA A 54 -14.80 -16.67 -17.09
C ALA A 54 -13.95 -17.94 -17.07
N ALA A 55 -13.70 -18.45 -15.88
CA ALA A 55 -12.92 -19.69 -15.69
C ALA A 55 -13.71 -20.94 -16.09
N ARG A 56 -15.03 -20.88 -16.07
CA ARG A 56 -15.92 -22.00 -16.45
C ARG A 56 -17.08 -21.52 -17.30
N GLU A 57 -17.66 -22.44 -18.02
CA GLU A 57 -18.86 -22.20 -18.83
C GLU A 57 -20.06 -21.78 -17.96
N GLY A 58 -20.85 -20.85 -18.44
CA GLY A 58 -22.03 -20.33 -17.76
C GLY A 58 -21.75 -19.40 -16.58
N LEU A 59 -20.51 -19.17 -16.19
CA LEU A 59 -20.18 -18.21 -15.13
C LEU A 59 -20.35 -16.78 -15.69
N LEU A 60 -21.28 -16.01 -15.11
CA LEU A 60 -21.54 -14.60 -15.43
C LEU A 60 -21.85 -14.33 -16.91
N GLU A 61 -22.27 -15.35 -17.67
CA GLU A 61 -22.52 -15.25 -19.12
C GLU A 61 -21.31 -14.73 -19.94
N LEU A 62 -20.10 -14.87 -19.40
CA LEU A 62 -18.87 -14.48 -20.06
C LEU A 62 -18.27 -15.63 -20.87
N PRO A 63 -17.48 -15.34 -21.92
CA PRO A 63 -16.77 -16.37 -22.68
C PRO A 63 -15.78 -17.10 -21.77
N ARG A 64 -15.75 -18.43 -21.89
CA ARG A 64 -14.82 -19.27 -21.14
C ARG A 64 -13.40 -19.08 -21.66
N TRP A 65 -12.47 -18.86 -20.75
CA TRP A 65 -11.04 -18.89 -21.05
C TRP A 65 -10.49 -20.30 -21.01
N THR A 66 -9.59 -20.64 -21.92
CA THR A 66 -8.83 -21.90 -21.90
C THR A 66 -7.34 -21.60 -22.13
N ALA A 67 -6.47 -22.44 -21.56
CA ALA A 67 -5.02 -22.27 -21.68
C ALA A 67 -4.51 -22.49 -23.14
N GLU A 68 -5.26 -23.22 -23.96
CA GLU A 68 -4.89 -23.56 -25.33
C GLU A 68 -5.23 -22.46 -26.34
N HIS A 69 -6.37 -21.81 -26.16
CA HIS A 69 -6.93 -20.88 -27.17
C HIS A 69 -7.17 -19.48 -26.60
N GLY A 70 -7.07 -19.29 -25.28
CA GLY A 70 -7.30 -18.00 -24.64
C GLY A 70 -6.13 -17.03 -24.81
N PRO A 71 -6.39 -15.72 -24.74
CA PRO A 71 -5.34 -14.71 -24.72
C PRO A 71 -4.49 -14.82 -23.45
N ARG A 72 -3.31 -14.17 -23.46
CA ARG A 72 -2.48 -14.06 -22.25
C ARG A 72 -3.20 -13.27 -21.17
N LEU A 73 -3.29 -13.87 -19.97
CA LEU A 73 -3.99 -13.27 -18.83
C LEU A 73 -3.15 -12.17 -18.17
N LYS A 74 -3.68 -10.97 -18.16
CA LYS A 74 -3.08 -9.80 -17.52
C LYS A 74 -3.57 -9.62 -16.09
N ALA A 75 -4.80 -10.01 -15.81
CA ALA A 75 -5.39 -9.93 -14.49
C ALA A 75 -6.27 -11.15 -14.19
N LEU A 76 -6.32 -11.51 -12.90
CA LEU A 76 -7.17 -12.59 -12.39
C LEU A 76 -7.87 -12.11 -11.12
N VAL A 77 -9.16 -12.40 -11.01
CA VAL A 77 -9.95 -12.24 -9.79
C VAL A 77 -10.60 -13.56 -9.44
N PHE A 78 -10.32 -14.07 -8.24
CA PHE A 78 -10.92 -15.29 -7.73
C PHE A 78 -11.76 -14.98 -6.49
N ASP A 79 -13.05 -15.25 -6.55
CA ASP A 79 -13.94 -15.09 -5.41
C ASP A 79 -13.98 -16.37 -4.58
N ALA A 80 -13.26 -16.34 -3.47
CA ALA A 80 -13.17 -17.39 -2.47
C ALA A 80 -14.14 -17.19 -1.29
N SER A 81 -15.06 -16.22 -1.37
CA SER A 81 -15.94 -15.86 -0.25
C SER A 81 -16.92 -16.99 0.14
N HIS A 82 -17.20 -17.93 -0.78
CA HIS A 82 -18.05 -19.11 -0.56
C HIS A 82 -17.33 -20.27 0.12
N LEU A 83 -15.99 -20.26 0.20
CA LEU A 83 -15.23 -21.34 0.79
C LEU A 83 -15.44 -21.38 2.30
N THR A 84 -16.02 -22.46 2.81
CA THR A 84 -16.36 -22.65 4.24
C THR A 84 -15.86 -23.97 4.80
N ARG A 85 -15.34 -24.86 3.96
CA ARG A 85 -14.83 -26.18 4.34
C ARG A 85 -13.46 -26.45 3.73
N PHE A 86 -12.63 -27.26 4.40
CA PHE A 86 -11.26 -27.52 3.95
C PHE A 86 -11.18 -28.21 2.60
N GLU A 87 -12.15 -29.08 2.28
CA GLU A 87 -12.23 -29.78 1.00
C GLU A 87 -12.38 -28.84 -0.19
N GLN A 88 -13.01 -27.67 0.03
CA GLN A 88 -13.20 -26.66 -1.01
C GLN A 88 -11.91 -25.88 -1.34
N LEU A 89 -10.88 -25.96 -0.49
CA LEU A 89 -9.59 -25.28 -0.77
C LEU A 89 -8.92 -25.78 -2.06
N ILE A 90 -9.30 -26.95 -2.55
CA ILE A 90 -8.86 -27.48 -3.83
C ILE A 90 -9.22 -26.57 -5.01
N GLU A 91 -10.29 -25.78 -4.91
CA GLU A 91 -10.74 -24.86 -5.93
C GLU A 91 -9.70 -23.76 -6.22
N LEU A 92 -8.91 -23.38 -5.22
CA LEU A 92 -7.76 -22.45 -5.42
C LEU A 92 -6.76 -23.04 -6.40
N ARG A 93 -6.36 -24.30 -6.19
CA ARG A 93 -5.44 -24.99 -7.09
C ARG A 93 -6.05 -25.12 -8.49
N ASP A 94 -7.27 -25.57 -8.58
CA ASP A 94 -7.95 -25.90 -9.84
C ASP A 94 -8.19 -24.63 -10.69
N PHE A 95 -8.34 -23.46 -10.07
CA PHE A 95 -8.40 -22.19 -10.77
C PHE A 95 -7.01 -21.69 -11.20
N PHE A 96 -6.04 -21.66 -10.28
CA PHE A 96 -4.76 -21.00 -10.55
C PHE A 96 -3.79 -21.88 -11.37
N GLN A 97 -3.71 -23.19 -11.13
CA GLN A 97 -2.73 -24.06 -11.79
C GLN A 97 -2.80 -23.99 -13.33
N PRO A 98 -3.96 -24.12 -14.00
CA PRO A 98 -4.02 -24.04 -15.46
C PRO A 98 -3.68 -22.65 -16.01
N THR A 99 -3.82 -21.58 -15.22
CA THR A 99 -3.58 -20.21 -15.67
C THR A 99 -2.09 -19.86 -15.81
N PHE A 100 -1.19 -20.54 -15.07
CA PHE A 100 0.23 -20.18 -15.01
C PHE A 100 0.93 -20.12 -16.39
N LYS A 101 0.62 -21.04 -17.28
CA LYS A 101 1.17 -21.05 -18.65
C LYS A 101 0.64 -19.89 -19.50
N GLY A 102 -0.57 -19.43 -19.19
CA GLY A 102 -1.27 -18.36 -19.89
C GLY A 102 -0.97 -16.95 -19.37
N LEU A 103 -0.19 -16.77 -18.29
CA LEU A 103 0.08 -15.46 -17.73
C LEU A 103 0.89 -14.56 -18.68
N ALA A 104 0.50 -13.28 -18.75
CA ALA A 104 1.26 -12.21 -19.37
C ALA A 104 2.44 -11.76 -18.48
N ASN A 105 3.19 -10.74 -18.88
CA ASN A 105 4.14 -10.07 -18.01
C ASN A 105 3.40 -9.15 -17.03
N SER A 106 3.94 -9.02 -15.83
CA SER A 106 3.36 -8.24 -14.72
C SER A 106 1.88 -8.57 -14.47
N PRO A 107 1.49 -9.86 -14.30
CA PRO A 107 0.11 -10.22 -14.06
C PRO A 107 -0.34 -9.73 -12.67
N ARG A 108 -1.59 -9.36 -12.55
CA ARG A 108 -2.21 -8.89 -11.31
C ARG A 108 -3.28 -9.87 -10.84
N VAL A 109 -3.16 -10.31 -9.61
CA VAL A 109 -4.10 -11.27 -9.02
C VAL A 109 -4.73 -10.67 -7.78
N VAL A 110 -6.05 -10.78 -7.69
CA VAL A 110 -6.80 -10.46 -6.48
C VAL A 110 -7.66 -11.67 -6.09
N VAL A 111 -7.49 -12.11 -4.86
CA VAL A 111 -8.38 -13.08 -4.20
C VAL A 111 -9.37 -12.28 -3.36
N LEU A 112 -10.65 -12.59 -3.48
CA LEU A 112 -11.71 -12.02 -2.65
C LEU A 112 -12.11 -13.03 -1.59
N GLY A 113 -12.31 -12.58 -0.37
CA GLY A 113 -12.72 -13.43 0.76
C GLY A 113 -13.56 -12.70 1.79
N ARG A 114 -13.92 -13.40 2.85
CA ARG A 114 -14.60 -12.84 4.02
C ARG A 114 -13.63 -12.79 5.21
N ALA A 115 -13.66 -11.71 5.97
CA ALA A 115 -12.77 -11.52 7.11
C ALA A 115 -12.98 -12.63 8.16
N PRO A 116 -11.96 -13.42 8.51
CA PRO A 116 -12.12 -14.56 9.43
C PRO A 116 -12.74 -14.16 10.77
N GLU A 117 -12.40 -12.98 11.29
CA GLU A 117 -12.90 -12.44 12.54
C GLU A 117 -14.41 -12.11 12.53
N SER A 118 -15.02 -12.01 11.35
CA SER A 118 -16.46 -11.77 11.19
C SER A 118 -17.28 -13.07 11.08
N ILE A 119 -16.61 -14.22 11.01
CA ILE A 119 -17.23 -15.53 10.77
C ILE A 119 -17.38 -16.27 12.09
N LYS A 120 -18.61 -16.68 12.43
CA LYS A 120 -18.91 -17.39 13.69
C LYS A 120 -18.47 -18.85 13.69
N ASP A 121 -18.58 -19.53 12.53
CA ASP A 121 -18.13 -20.91 12.40
C ASP A 121 -16.61 -21.00 12.37
N PRO A 122 -15.96 -21.69 13.31
CA PRO A 122 -14.51 -21.77 13.41
C PRO A 122 -13.85 -22.47 12.21
N ILE A 123 -14.54 -23.42 11.57
CA ILE A 123 -14.02 -24.09 10.37
C ILE A 123 -14.02 -23.12 9.21
N ALA A 124 -15.13 -22.46 8.94
CA ALA A 124 -15.22 -21.47 7.87
C ALA A 124 -14.24 -20.31 8.10
N ALA A 125 -14.09 -19.82 9.34
CA ALA A 125 -13.10 -18.81 9.70
C ALA A 125 -11.67 -19.28 9.40
N SER A 126 -11.33 -20.55 9.74
CA SER A 126 -10.02 -21.14 9.45
C SER A 126 -9.77 -21.27 7.94
N VAL A 127 -10.77 -21.67 7.16
CA VAL A 127 -10.71 -21.73 5.70
C VAL A 127 -10.42 -20.34 5.10
N GLN A 128 -11.16 -19.32 5.51
CA GLN A 128 -10.93 -17.96 5.04
C GLN A 128 -9.55 -17.43 5.49
N ARG A 129 -9.09 -17.77 6.69
CA ARG A 129 -7.75 -17.39 7.18
C ARG A 129 -6.62 -18.02 6.35
N SER A 130 -6.83 -19.24 5.82
CA SER A 130 -5.83 -19.94 4.99
C SER A 130 -5.54 -19.20 3.67
N LEU A 131 -6.47 -18.36 3.18
CA LEU A 131 -6.28 -17.53 1.98
C LEU A 131 -5.09 -16.57 2.11
N GLU A 132 -4.73 -16.14 3.32
CA GLU A 132 -3.55 -15.29 3.53
C GLU A 132 -2.25 -16.05 3.22
N GLY A 133 -2.14 -17.30 3.68
CA GLY A 133 -1.00 -18.16 3.35
C GLY A 133 -0.89 -18.42 1.85
N PHE A 134 -2.04 -18.73 1.22
CA PHE A 134 -2.13 -18.92 -0.22
C PHE A 134 -1.66 -17.67 -0.99
N THR A 135 -2.21 -16.51 -0.64
CA THR A 135 -1.88 -15.22 -1.30
C THR A 135 -0.39 -14.90 -1.24
N ARG A 136 0.23 -15.06 -0.06
CA ARG A 136 1.65 -14.80 0.14
C ARG A 136 2.53 -15.80 -0.62
N SER A 137 2.15 -17.07 -0.66
CA SER A 137 2.87 -18.11 -1.40
C SER A 137 2.75 -17.89 -2.91
N LEU A 138 1.53 -17.67 -3.41
CA LEU A 138 1.30 -17.39 -4.82
C LEU A 138 2.03 -16.13 -5.28
N GLY A 139 2.10 -15.07 -4.44
CA GLY A 139 2.85 -13.85 -4.71
C GLY A 139 4.35 -14.10 -4.96
N LYS A 140 4.94 -15.11 -4.30
CA LYS A 140 6.33 -15.53 -4.53
C LYS A 140 6.51 -16.40 -5.78
N GLU A 141 5.50 -17.20 -6.10
CA GLU A 141 5.53 -18.17 -7.22
C GLU A 141 5.17 -17.56 -8.57
N ILE A 142 4.34 -16.52 -8.61
CA ILE A 142 3.77 -15.97 -9.84
C ILE A 142 4.83 -15.41 -10.80
N ARG A 143 5.97 -14.96 -10.27
CA ARG A 143 7.12 -14.44 -11.04
C ARG A 143 6.73 -13.37 -12.06
N ARG A 144 7.57 -13.13 -13.10
CA ARG A 144 7.32 -12.19 -14.21
C ARG A 144 6.93 -10.77 -13.81
N GLY A 145 7.29 -10.32 -12.58
CA GLY A 145 6.85 -9.02 -12.02
C GLY A 145 5.36 -8.99 -11.64
N GLY A 146 4.77 -10.17 -11.43
CA GLY A 146 3.38 -10.32 -10.99
C GLY A 146 3.18 -10.00 -9.53
N SER A 147 1.94 -9.67 -9.16
CA SER A 147 1.54 -9.42 -7.77
C SER A 147 0.22 -10.10 -7.41
N VAL A 148 0.05 -10.43 -6.14
CA VAL A 148 -1.11 -11.14 -5.61
C VAL A 148 -1.58 -10.45 -4.34
N GLN A 149 -2.87 -10.14 -4.24
CA GLN A 149 -3.49 -9.52 -3.08
C GLN A 149 -4.69 -10.31 -2.59
N LEU A 150 -5.01 -10.17 -1.32
CA LEU A 150 -6.24 -10.67 -0.71
C LEU A 150 -7.07 -9.49 -0.20
N LEU A 151 -8.31 -9.41 -0.65
CA LEU A 151 -9.29 -8.45 -0.17
C LEU A 151 -10.38 -9.18 0.62
N TYR A 152 -10.42 -8.98 1.91
CA TYR A 152 -11.54 -9.38 2.75
C TYR A 152 -12.63 -8.32 2.67
N VAL A 153 -13.77 -8.69 2.13
CA VAL A 153 -14.90 -7.80 1.92
C VAL A 153 -15.89 -7.95 3.07
N GLY A 154 -15.99 -6.93 3.91
CA GLY A 154 -16.96 -6.86 4.99
C GLY A 154 -18.36 -6.47 4.51
N LYS A 155 -19.32 -6.41 5.44
CA LYS A 155 -20.69 -5.98 5.13
C LYS A 155 -20.67 -4.55 4.58
N GLY A 156 -21.24 -4.34 3.38
CA GLY A 156 -21.23 -3.05 2.67
C GLY A 156 -19.88 -2.66 2.03
N GLY A 157 -18.84 -3.48 2.19
CA GLY A 157 -17.53 -3.24 1.57
C GLY A 157 -17.48 -3.56 0.08
N ASP A 158 -18.51 -4.23 -0.44
CA ASP A 158 -18.67 -4.51 -1.86
C ASP A 158 -18.72 -3.23 -2.72
N GLN A 159 -19.22 -2.12 -2.18
CA GLN A 159 -19.22 -0.81 -2.82
C GLN A 159 -17.79 -0.25 -3.03
N GLN A 160 -16.79 -0.75 -2.29
CA GLN A 160 -15.39 -0.35 -2.42
C GLN A 160 -14.59 -1.22 -3.41
N LEU A 161 -15.20 -2.29 -3.94
CA LEU A 161 -14.51 -3.23 -4.85
C LEU A 161 -14.02 -2.55 -6.13
N GLU A 162 -14.79 -1.63 -6.73
CA GLU A 162 -14.34 -0.93 -7.95
C GLU A 162 -13.03 -0.18 -7.69
N GLY A 163 -12.96 0.61 -6.61
CA GLY A 163 -11.76 1.38 -6.27
C GLY A 163 -10.56 0.49 -5.96
N ALA A 164 -10.77 -0.57 -5.19
CA ALA A 164 -9.72 -1.51 -4.86
C ALA A 164 -9.21 -2.26 -6.12
N LEU A 165 -10.10 -2.78 -6.96
CA LEU A 165 -9.71 -3.49 -8.18
C LEU A 165 -9.06 -2.58 -9.21
N ARG A 166 -9.50 -1.30 -9.33
CA ARG A 166 -8.82 -0.32 -10.18
C ARG A 166 -7.37 -0.06 -9.75
N PHE A 167 -7.06 -0.14 -8.46
CA PHE A 167 -5.70 -0.01 -7.97
C PHE A 167 -4.92 -1.32 -8.12
N PHE A 168 -5.40 -2.41 -7.52
CA PHE A 168 -4.64 -3.65 -7.41
C PHE A 168 -4.48 -4.41 -8.74
N LEU A 169 -5.39 -4.25 -9.70
CA LEU A 169 -5.27 -4.85 -11.03
C LEU A 169 -4.53 -3.94 -12.02
N SER A 170 -4.15 -2.73 -11.64
CA SER A 170 -3.46 -1.77 -12.50
C SER A 170 -1.95 -1.71 -12.22
N PRO A 171 -1.17 -1.10 -13.12
CA PRO A 171 0.24 -0.79 -12.88
C PRO A 171 0.50 0.20 -11.74
N LYS A 172 -0.50 0.86 -11.17
CA LYS A 172 -0.35 1.68 -9.94
C LYS A 172 0.15 0.82 -8.77
N SER A 173 -0.24 -0.45 -8.69
CA SER A 173 0.20 -1.39 -7.66
C SER A 173 1.46 -2.19 -8.04
N ALA A 174 2.32 -1.64 -8.90
CA ALA A 174 3.48 -2.35 -9.47
C ALA A 174 4.41 -2.99 -8.42
N TYR A 175 4.53 -2.39 -7.26
CA TYR A 175 5.43 -2.83 -6.18
C TYR A 175 4.66 -3.27 -4.92
N VAL A 176 3.37 -3.59 -5.05
CA VAL A 176 2.51 -4.07 -3.95
C VAL A 176 2.15 -5.52 -4.20
N SER A 177 2.54 -6.43 -3.29
CA SER A 177 2.22 -7.87 -3.38
C SER A 177 2.12 -8.52 -1.99
N GLY A 178 1.38 -9.62 -1.88
CA GLY A 178 1.20 -10.36 -0.64
C GLY A 178 0.34 -9.66 0.42
N GLN A 179 -0.35 -8.58 0.05
CA GLN A 179 -1.10 -7.77 1.00
C GLN A 179 -2.48 -8.35 1.30
N VAL A 180 -2.91 -8.14 2.53
CA VAL A 180 -4.24 -8.52 3.02
C VAL A 180 -4.95 -7.26 3.50
N LEU A 181 -6.00 -6.88 2.81
CA LEU A 181 -6.79 -5.70 3.15
C LEU A 181 -8.22 -6.07 3.53
N ARG A 182 -8.83 -5.22 4.33
CA ARG A 182 -10.23 -5.34 4.73
C ARG A 182 -11.00 -4.13 4.21
N LEU A 183 -11.98 -4.42 3.37
CA LEU A 183 -12.87 -3.41 2.81
C LEU A 183 -14.12 -3.32 3.68
N GLY A 184 -14.29 -2.21 4.36
CA GLY A 184 -15.49 -1.88 5.13
C GLY A 184 -16.50 -1.09 4.31
N ALA A 185 -17.66 -0.82 4.90
CA ALA A 185 -18.67 0.04 4.30
C ALA A 185 -18.17 1.48 4.18
N CYS A 186 -18.48 2.12 3.05
CA CYS A 186 -18.28 3.54 2.85
C CYS A 186 -19.31 4.08 1.85
N ALA A 187 -19.82 5.27 2.11
CA ALA A 187 -20.77 5.94 1.23
C ALA A 187 -20.09 6.83 0.17
N GLU A 188 -18.79 7.08 0.30
CA GLU A 188 -18.08 7.95 -0.62
C GLU A 188 -17.89 7.29 -2.00
N GLN A 189 -18.07 8.08 -3.05
CA GLN A 189 -17.94 7.65 -4.43
C GLN A 189 -16.94 8.53 -5.19
N VAL A 190 -16.32 7.95 -6.21
CA VAL A 190 -15.45 8.66 -7.14
C VAL A 190 -16.24 9.01 -8.38
N ASN A 191 -16.38 10.31 -8.67
CA ASN A 191 -17.09 10.79 -9.84
C ASN A 191 -16.25 10.71 -11.10
N ASP A 192 -14.95 10.99 -11.00
CA ASP A 192 -14.00 10.96 -12.11
C ASP A 192 -12.74 10.17 -11.72
N TRP A 193 -12.59 8.98 -12.30
CA TRP A 193 -11.43 8.11 -12.05
C TRP A 193 -10.13 8.63 -12.69
N THR A 194 -10.19 9.63 -13.56
CA THR A 194 -8.99 10.27 -14.12
C THR A 194 -8.41 11.31 -13.17
N ARG A 195 -9.28 11.91 -12.34
CA ARG A 195 -8.92 12.91 -11.33
C ARG A 195 -9.67 12.65 -10.01
N PRO A 196 -9.43 11.50 -9.35
CA PRO A 196 -10.23 11.07 -8.21
C PRO A 196 -10.08 11.98 -6.98
N LEU A 197 -9.07 12.86 -6.95
CA LEU A 197 -8.80 13.82 -5.88
C LEU A 197 -9.17 15.25 -6.27
N ALA A 198 -9.91 15.45 -7.38
CA ALA A 198 -10.34 16.80 -7.79
C ALA A 198 -11.14 17.50 -6.67
N GLY A 199 -10.78 18.75 -6.39
CA GLY A 199 -11.38 19.56 -5.32
C GLY A 199 -10.89 19.21 -3.91
N LYS A 200 -9.89 18.32 -3.75
CA LYS A 200 -9.25 17.99 -2.48
C LYS A 200 -7.97 18.78 -2.28
N LYS A 201 -7.71 19.23 -1.06
CA LYS A 201 -6.48 19.90 -0.65
C LYS A 201 -5.64 18.95 0.20
N ALA A 202 -4.37 18.77 -0.18
CA ALA A 202 -3.49 17.75 0.41
C ALA A 202 -2.17 18.33 0.92
N LEU A 203 -1.86 18.12 2.19
CA LEU A 203 -0.56 18.42 2.80
C LEU A 203 0.38 17.21 2.68
N VAL A 204 1.62 17.45 2.23
CA VAL A 204 2.69 16.46 2.23
C VAL A 204 3.90 17.01 3.00
N THR A 205 4.32 16.34 4.07
CA THR A 205 5.53 16.71 4.82
C THR A 205 6.77 16.02 4.27
N GLY A 206 7.94 16.66 4.32
CA GLY A 206 9.17 16.15 3.71
C GLY A 206 9.06 16.05 2.18
N ALA A 207 8.44 17.06 1.55
CA ALA A 207 7.99 17.02 0.17
C ALA A 207 9.04 17.44 -0.86
N SER A 208 10.19 18.01 -0.44
CA SER A 208 11.16 18.61 -1.36
C SER A 208 11.84 17.59 -2.29
N ARG A 209 11.91 16.31 -1.92
CA ARG A 209 12.63 15.27 -2.67
C ARG A 209 12.13 13.84 -2.36
N GLY A 210 12.65 12.88 -3.14
CA GLY A 210 12.48 11.45 -2.88
C GLY A 210 11.03 11.00 -2.88
N ILE A 211 10.61 10.27 -1.85
CA ILE A 211 9.25 9.74 -1.72
C ILE A 211 8.25 10.90 -1.59
N GLY A 212 8.55 11.92 -0.78
CA GLY A 212 7.64 13.05 -0.58
C GLY A 212 7.34 13.83 -1.86
N ALA A 213 8.37 14.09 -2.67
CA ALA A 213 8.18 14.74 -3.97
C ALA A 213 7.31 13.87 -4.90
N ALA A 214 7.56 12.56 -4.97
CA ALA A 214 6.77 11.64 -5.78
C ALA A 214 5.31 11.57 -5.29
N ILE A 215 5.05 11.63 -3.97
CA ILE A 215 3.69 11.70 -3.41
C ILE A 215 2.99 12.96 -3.90
N ALA A 216 3.65 14.13 -3.77
CA ALA A 216 3.09 15.40 -4.21
C ALA A 216 2.74 15.40 -5.72
N GLU A 217 3.63 14.85 -6.55
CA GLU A 217 3.41 14.70 -8.00
C GLU A 217 2.20 13.79 -8.32
N VAL A 218 2.07 12.67 -7.61
CA VAL A 218 0.97 11.74 -7.84
C VAL A 218 -0.37 12.31 -7.36
N LEU A 219 -0.40 12.96 -6.19
CA LEU A 219 -1.62 13.60 -5.68
C LEU A 219 -2.07 14.76 -6.59
N ALA A 220 -1.14 15.60 -7.07
CA ALA A 220 -1.43 16.67 -8.03
C ALA A 220 -1.93 16.10 -9.37
N ARG A 221 -1.30 15.04 -9.90
CA ARG A 221 -1.77 14.32 -11.10
C ARG A 221 -3.20 13.83 -10.92
N ASP A 222 -3.52 13.29 -9.76
CA ASP A 222 -4.85 12.74 -9.45
C ASP A 222 -5.87 13.85 -9.09
N GLY A 223 -5.46 15.14 -9.14
CA GLY A 223 -6.34 16.31 -9.10
C GLY A 223 -6.35 17.10 -7.81
N ALA A 224 -5.55 16.72 -6.79
CA ALA A 224 -5.47 17.46 -5.54
C ALA A 224 -4.72 18.79 -5.70
N GLU A 225 -5.14 19.81 -4.96
CA GLU A 225 -4.33 20.97 -4.65
C GLU A 225 -3.31 20.58 -3.58
N VAL A 226 -2.01 20.74 -3.86
CA VAL A 226 -0.96 20.26 -2.97
C VAL A 226 -0.32 21.39 -2.17
N VAL A 227 -0.20 21.17 -0.87
CA VAL A 227 0.59 21.99 0.07
C VAL A 227 1.83 21.18 0.43
N LEU A 228 2.99 21.68 0.03
CA LEU A 228 4.27 21.02 0.19
C LEU A 228 5.00 21.62 1.39
N LEU A 229 5.35 20.77 2.36
CA LEU A 229 6.04 21.21 3.56
C LEU A 229 7.40 20.52 3.68
N ASP A 230 8.44 21.32 3.95
CA ASP A 230 9.77 20.81 4.30
C ASP A 230 10.53 21.85 5.15
N VAL A 231 11.68 21.44 5.67
CA VAL A 231 12.55 22.31 6.49
C VAL A 231 13.08 23.51 5.68
N PRO A 232 13.41 24.64 6.33
CA PRO A 232 13.91 25.84 5.66
C PRO A 232 15.12 25.59 4.76
N GLN A 233 15.99 24.63 5.10
CA GLN A 233 17.17 24.28 4.30
C GLN A 233 16.83 23.68 2.93
N ALA A 234 15.60 23.23 2.73
CA ALA A 234 15.11 22.67 1.47
C ALA A 234 14.21 23.65 0.69
N ALA A 235 14.15 24.93 1.09
CA ALA A 235 13.20 25.92 0.57
C ALA A 235 13.23 26.04 -0.96
N ASP A 236 14.41 26.14 -1.57
CA ASP A 236 14.54 26.33 -3.02
C ASP A 236 13.95 25.13 -3.80
N ALA A 237 14.29 23.91 -3.40
CA ALA A 237 13.78 22.71 -4.02
C ALA A 237 12.26 22.56 -3.81
N LEU A 238 11.77 22.92 -2.61
CA LEU A 238 10.36 22.90 -2.27
C LEU A 238 9.55 23.88 -3.11
N GLN A 239 10.03 25.12 -3.23
CA GLN A 239 9.40 26.19 -4.04
C GLN A 239 9.37 25.83 -5.51
N ALA A 240 10.48 25.30 -6.05
CA ALA A 240 10.55 24.86 -7.43
C ALA A 240 9.53 23.74 -7.73
N LEU A 241 9.38 22.79 -6.81
CA LEU A 241 8.40 21.72 -6.95
C LEU A 241 6.96 22.26 -6.83
N ALA A 242 6.68 23.12 -5.86
CA ALA A 242 5.38 23.74 -5.68
C ALA A 242 4.96 24.53 -6.91
N ALA A 243 5.84 25.36 -7.45
CA ALA A 243 5.59 26.13 -8.67
C ALA A 243 5.27 25.22 -9.87
N ARG A 244 6.00 24.11 -10.03
CA ARG A 244 5.77 23.12 -11.10
C ARG A 244 4.42 22.42 -11.00
N LEU A 245 3.95 22.17 -9.76
CA LEU A 245 2.69 21.48 -9.50
C LEU A 245 1.49 22.44 -9.35
N GLY A 246 1.71 23.75 -9.37
CA GLY A 246 0.68 24.77 -9.09
C GLY A 246 0.20 24.73 -7.64
N GLY A 247 1.05 24.25 -6.70
CA GLY A 247 0.75 24.12 -5.29
C GLY A 247 1.38 25.20 -4.42
N GLN A 248 1.21 25.07 -3.11
CA GLN A 248 1.75 25.97 -2.09
C GLN A 248 3.00 25.35 -1.44
N ALA A 249 4.06 26.16 -1.20
CA ALA A 249 5.22 25.76 -0.40
C ALA A 249 5.15 26.36 1.01
N VAL A 250 5.36 25.52 2.02
CA VAL A 250 5.43 25.92 3.44
C VAL A 250 6.77 25.47 4.00
N THR A 251 7.64 26.40 4.37
CA THR A 251 8.92 26.10 5.00
C THR A 251 8.78 26.09 6.52
N LEU A 252 8.88 24.91 7.13
CA LEU A 252 8.64 24.71 8.54
C LEU A 252 9.45 23.50 9.05
N ASP A 253 10.18 23.69 10.15
CA ASP A 253 10.69 22.57 10.94
C ASP A 253 9.55 22.02 11.79
N ILE A 254 9.13 20.80 11.49
CA ILE A 254 7.98 20.15 12.16
C ILE A 254 8.25 19.84 13.64
N CYS A 255 9.51 19.94 14.11
CA CYS A 255 9.88 19.76 15.50
C CYS A 255 10.00 21.09 16.26
N ALA A 256 9.82 22.24 15.61
CA ALA A 256 9.80 23.52 16.29
C ALA A 256 8.61 23.63 17.25
N GLU A 257 8.79 24.30 18.38
CA GLU A 257 7.76 24.45 19.40
C GLU A 257 6.50 25.12 18.87
N ASP A 258 6.68 26.10 17.96
CA ASP A 258 5.62 26.84 17.31
C ASP A 258 5.07 26.17 16.04
N ALA A 259 5.60 25.01 15.65
CA ALA A 259 5.23 24.32 14.41
C ALA A 259 3.72 24.02 14.29
N PRO A 260 3.03 23.57 15.33
CA PRO A 260 1.58 23.30 15.25
C PRO A 260 0.79 24.57 14.89
N GLN A 261 1.09 25.71 15.55
CA GLN A 261 0.40 26.96 15.29
C GLN A 261 0.70 27.50 13.90
N ARG A 262 1.98 27.50 13.49
CA ARG A 262 2.40 27.94 12.15
C ARG A 262 1.77 27.13 11.04
N LEU A 263 1.60 25.81 11.26
CA LEU A 263 0.93 24.96 10.30
C LEU A 263 -0.55 25.32 10.18
N VAL A 264 -1.25 25.52 11.29
CA VAL A 264 -2.66 25.95 11.33
C VAL A 264 -2.83 27.28 10.62
N ASP A 265 -1.96 28.27 10.88
CA ASP A 265 -1.99 29.59 10.24
C ASP A 265 -1.73 29.54 8.74
N ALA A 266 -0.89 28.60 8.28
CA ALA A 266 -0.61 28.40 6.85
C ALA A 266 -1.78 27.75 6.08
N LEU A 267 -2.80 27.26 6.78
CA LEU A 267 -3.94 26.52 6.22
C LEU A 267 -5.27 27.20 6.58
N PRO A 268 -5.54 28.45 6.16
CA PRO A 268 -6.74 29.19 6.55
C PRO A 268 -8.04 28.46 6.18
N GLU A 269 -8.09 27.79 5.04
CA GLU A 269 -9.24 27.05 4.54
C GLU A 269 -9.31 25.59 5.01
N GLY A 270 -8.28 25.12 5.76
CA GLY A 270 -8.15 23.72 6.11
C GLY A 270 -7.70 22.84 4.95
N LEU A 271 -7.85 21.51 5.11
CA LEU A 271 -7.46 20.51 4.13
C LEU A 271 -8.22 19.20 4.29
N ASP A 272 -8.19 18.37 3.26
CA ASP A 272 -8.84 17.06 3.22
C ASP A 272 -7.86 15.92 3.49
N ILE A 273 -6.58 16.10 3.15
CA ILE A 273 -5.59 15.02 3.13
C ILE A 273 -4.32 15.48 3.84
N VAL A 274 -3.81 14.66 4.76
CA VAL A 274 -2.51 14.83 5.41
C VAL A 274 -1.64 13.62 5.15
N VAL A 275 -0.47 13.83 4.56
CA VAL A 275 0.54 12.77 4.39
C VAL A 275 1.78 13.12 5.21
N HIS A 276 1.98 12.41 6.30
CA HIS A 276 3.18 12.52 7.13
C HIS A 276 4.28 11.64 6.55
N ASN A 277 5.07 12.21 5.64
CA ASN A 277 6.19 11.54 5.00
C ASN A 277 7.55 11.95 5.57
N ALA A 278 7.67 13.12 6.16
CA ALA A 278 8.93 13.56 6.78
C ALA A 278 9.48 12.50 7.74
N GLY A 279 10.76 12.22 7.64
CA GLY A 279 11.39 11.23 8.50
C GLY A 279 12.91 11.20 8.34
N ILE A 280 13.59 10.80 9.39
CA ILE A 280 15.05 10.68 9.44
C ILE A 280 15.49 9.34 10.01
N THR A 281 16.72 8.95 9.72
CA THR A 281 17.43 7.85 10.38
C THR A 281 18.67 8.37 11.10
N ARG A 282 19.05 7.73 12.20
CA ARG A 282 20.30 7.95 12.92
C ARG A 282 20.80 6.58 13.40
N ASP A 283 21.51 5.91 12.49
CA ASP A 283 21.83 4.49 12.64
C ASP A 283 23.04 4.30 13.56
N LYS A 284 22.83 3.55 14.64
CA LYS A 284 23.84 3.07 15.59
C LYS A 284 23.31 1.85 16.32
N THR A 285 24.20 0.94 16.71
CA THR A 285 23.81 -0.13 17.65
C THR A 285 23.34 0.48 18.98
N LEU A 286 22.35 -0.11 19.63
CA LEU A 286 21.74 0.43 20.84
C LEU A 286 22.81 0.74 21.93
N ALA A 287 23.81 -0.12 22.10
CA ALA A 287 24.89 0.09 23.05
C ALA A 287 25.77 1.33 22.81
N LYS A 288 25.73 1.91 21.60
CA LYS A 288 26.50 3.10 21.19
C LYS A 288 25.63 4.26 20.75
N MET A 289 24.32 4.15 20.92
CA MET A 289 23.37 5.17 20.54
C MET A 289 23.34 6.30 21.57
N SER A 290 23.48 7.53 21.13
CA SER A 290 23.35 8.71 22.00
C SER A 290 21.88 9.10 22.16
N ASP A 291 21.58 9.82 23.26
CA ASP A 291 20.25 10.40 23.50
C ASP A 291 19.82 11.32 22.35
N ALA A 292 20.75 12.11 21.80
CA ALA A 292 20.46 12.99 20.67
C ALA A 292 20.04 12.21 19.42
N PHE A 293 20.65 11.04 19.15
CA PHE A 293 20.28 10.18 18.03
C PHE A 293 18.91 9.53 18.27
N TRP A 294 18.65 9.11 19.51
CA TRP A 294 17.36 8.53 19.89
C TRP A 294 16.25 9.56 19.77
N ASN A 295 16.38 10.68 20.50
CA ASN A 295 15.34 11.70 20.60
C ASN A 295 15.01 12.30 19.24
N SER A 296 16.02 12.70 18.45
CA SER A 296 15.76 13.29 17.13
C SER A 296 14.96 12.39 16.19
N VAL A 297 15.16 11.07 16.25
CA VAL A 297 14.38 10.12 15.43
C VAL A 297 12.96 9.98 15.94
N ILE A 298 12.75 9.90 17.25
CA ILE A 298 11.41 9.84 17.84
C ILE A 298 10.64 11.13 17.55
N ASP A 299 11.28 12.29 17.75
CA ASP A 299 10.62 13.59 17.57
C ASP A 299 10.13 13.78 16.12
N VAL A 300 11.01 13.57 15.14
CA VAL A 300 10.68 13.78 13.73
C VAL A 300 9.69 12.72 13.22
N ASN A 301 9.95 11.44 13.54
CA ASN A 301 9.22 10.36 12.88
C ASN A 301 7.88 10.01 13.55
N LEU A 302 7.72 10.31 14.84
CA LEU A 302 6.55 9.88 15.62
C LEU A 302 5.86 11.04 16.34
N THR A 303 6.59 11.84 17.11
CA THR A 303 6.00 12.93 17.91
C THR A 303 5.42 14.02 17.00
N ALA A 304 6.18 14.49 16.00
CA ALA A 304 5.71 15.55 15.11
C ALA A 304 4.46 15.17 14.32
N PRO A 305 4.34 13.99 13.68
CA PRO A 305 3.08 13.54 13.05
C PRO A 305 1.88 13.55 14.01
N GLN A 306 2.08 13.11 15.25
CA GLN A 306 1.01 13.09 16.27
C GLN A 306 0.58 14.51 16.63
N VAL A 307 1.56 15.38 16.97
CA VAL A 307 1.28 16.75 17.41
C VAL A 307 0.63 17.60 16.32
N LEU A 308 1.14 17.51 15.09
CA LEU A 308 0.59 18.24 13.95
C LEU A 308 -0.81 17.77 13.58
N THR A 309 -1.07 16.47 13.60
CA THR A 309 -2.43 15.95 13.33
C THR A 309 -3.39 16.40 14.41
N GLN A 310 -2.97 16.37 15.69
CA GLN A 310 -3.83 16.85 16.80
C GLN A 310 -4.15 18.35 16.64
N ALA A 311 -3.15 19.17 16.33
CA ALA A 311 -3.35 20.61 16.13
C ALA A 311 -4.33 20.92 14.98
N LEU A 312 -4.23 20.17 13.86
CA LEU A 312 -5.18 20.29 12.74
C LEU A 312 -6.61 19.90 13.13
N LEU A 313 -6.76 18.89 13.98
CA LEU A 313 -8.07 18.46 14.49
C LEU A 313 -8.65 19.48 15.49
N ASP A 314 -7.83 19.99 16.41
CA ASP A 314 -8.24 20.94 17.44
C ASP A 314 -8.65 22.30 16.84
N ALA A 315 -7.98 22.70 15.76
CA ALA A 315 -8.27 23.92 15.02
C ALA A 315 -9.34 23.74 13.91
N ASP A 316 -9.94 22.56 13.81
CA ASP A 316 -10.93 22.18 12.77
C ASP A 316 -10.41 22.42 11.33
N LYS A 317 -9.10 22.19 11.13
CA LYS A 317 -8.41 22.34 9.84
C LYS A 317 -8.30 21.04 9.04
N LEU A 318 -8.56 19.89 9.64
CA LEU A 318 -8.74 18.63 8.92
C LEU A 318 -10.24 18.36 8.78
N HIS A 319 -10.73 18.45 7.55
CA HIS A 319 -12.16 18.34 7.25
C HIS A 319 -12.72 16.94 7.56
N ASP A 320 -14.01 16.87 7.83
CA ASP A 320 -14.74 15.61 7.90
C ASP A 320 -14.56 14.79 6.60
N ASN A 321 -14.57 13.49 6.71
CA ASN A 321 -14.22 12.58 5.62
C ASN A 321 -12.80 12.79 5.07
N GLY A 322 -11.90 13.33 5.89
CA GLY A 322 -10.49 13.53 5.54
C GLY A 322 -9.68 12.24 5.52
N ARG A 323 -8.43 12.35 5.10
CA ARG A 323 -7.47 11.24 5.01
C ARG A 323 -6.18 11.58 5.73
N VAL A 324 -5.72 10.71 6.60
CA VAL A 324 -4.38 10.79 7.20
C VAL A 324 -3.59 9.56 6.76
N VAL A 325 -2.44 9.78 6.12
CA VAL A 325 -1.55 8.68 5.73
C VAL A 325 -0.18 8.90 6.35
N LEU A 326 0.27 7.89 7.06
CA LEU A 326 1.54 7.90 7.80
C LEU A 326 2.57 7.01 7.08
N ILE A 327 3.82 7.45 6.99
CA ILE A 327 4.89 6.62 6.44
C ILE A 327 5.58 5.86 7.58
N ALA A 328 5.26 4.57 7.66
CA ALA A 328 5.95 3.60 8.49
C ALA A 328 7.24 3.09 7.80
N SER A 329 7.65 1.87 8.08
CA SER A 329 8.76 1.16 7.43
C SER A 329 8.65 -0.33 7.74
N ILE A 330 9.20 -1.16 6.85
CA ILE A 330 9.44 -2.58 7.16
C ILE A 330 10.27 -2.76 8.44
N SER A 331 11.18 -1.81 8.74
CA SER A 331 11.96 -1.84 9.99
C SER A 331 11.08 -1.72 11.23
N GLY A 332 9.92 -1.05 11.15
CA GLY A 332 8.94 -1.00 12.23
C GLY A 332 8.18 -2.32 12.45
N ILE A 333 8.18 -3.21 11.47
CA ILE A 333 7.51 -4.53 11.52
C ILE A 333 8.49 -5.62 11.91
N ALA A 334 9.64 -5.68 11.22
CA ALA A 334 10.61 -6.77 11.35
C ALA A 334 11.80 -6.43 12.29
N GLY A 335 11.98 -5.15 12.62
CA GLY A 335 13.22 -4.68 13.24
C GLY A 335 14.37 -4.60 12.24
N ASN A 336 15.42 -3.86 12.58
CA ASN A 336 16.65 -3.84 11.82
C ASN A 336 17.85 -3.54 12.74
N MET A 337 18.93 -4.28 12.59
CA MET A 337 20.13 -4.10 13.41
C MET A 337 20.73 -2.70 13.20
N GLY A 338 21.03 -2.00 14.30
CA GLY A 338 21.56 -0.63 14.24
C GLY A 338 20.51 0.46 14.04
N GLN A 339 19.23 0.11 13.98
CA GLN A 339 18.10 1.02 13.79
C GLN A 339 17.04 0.90 14.89
N THR A 340 17.42 0.63 16.12
CA THR A 340 16.45 0.42 17.21
C THR A 340 15.54 1.64 17.41
N ASN A 341 16.09 2.87 17.41
CA ASN A 341 15.34 4.11 17.49
C ASN A 341 14.36 4.27 16.30
N TYR A 342 14.85 4.01 15.08
CA TYR A 342 14.04 4.09 13.87
C TYR A 342 12.93 3.03 13.86
N ALA A 343 13.24 1.79 14.21
CA ALA A 343 12.27 0.71 14.31
C ALA A 343 11.16 1.04 15.34
N VAL A 344 11.54 1.56 16.52
CA VAL A 344 10.58 2.02 17.54
C VAL A 344 9.67 3.12 16.97
N SER A 345 10.26 4.15 16.33
CA SER A 345 9.48 5.26 15.78
C SER A 345 8.49 4.77 14.70
N LYS A 346 8.92 3.88 13.81
CA LYS A 346 8.08 3.38 12.70
C LYS A 346 7.04 2.35 13.16
N ALA A 347 7.31 1.57 14.20
CA ALA A 347 6.31 0.76 14.89
C ALA A 347 5.28 1.64 15.62
N GLY A 348 5.75 2.73 16.26
CA GLY A 348 4.89 3.73 16.90
C GLY A 348 3.91 4.37 15.92
N VAL A 349 4.37 4.71 14.71
CA VAL A 349 3.52 5.22 13.61
C VAL A 349 2.41 4.25 13.25
N ILE A 350 2.70 2.95 13.19
CA ILE A 350 1.70 1.89 12.97
C ILE A 350 0.68 1.89 14.11
N GLY A 351 1.17 1.91 15.35
CA GLY A 351 0.33 1.97 16.54
C GLY A 351 -0.56 3.22 16.58
N LEU A 352 -0.01 4.37 16.15
CA LEU A 352 -0.76 5.63 16.07
C LEU A 352 -1.94 5.52 15.09
N ALA A 353 -1.70 4.97 13.89
CA ALA A 353 -2.77 4.74 12.91
C ALA A 353 -3.88 3.86 13.49
N GLN A 354 -3.51 2.79 14.19
CA GLN A 354 -4.46 1.86 14.80
C GLN A 354 -5.28 2.50 15.94
N ALA A 355 -4.57 3.18 16.84
CA ALA A 355 -5.19 3.74 18.04
C ALA A 355 -6.15 4.91 17.71
N TRP A 356 -5.84 5.68 16.67
CA TRP A 356 -6.65 6.85 16.29
C TRP A 356 -7.80 6.53 15.33
N ALA A 357 -7.72 5.45 14.58
CA ALA A 357 -8.73 5.10 13.59
C ALA A 357 -10.17 5.05 14.14
N PRO A 358 -10.46 4.48 15.32
CA PRO A 358 -11.82 4.46 15.86
C PRO A 358 -12.37 5.86 16.22
N ALA A 359 -11.50 6.75 16.70
CA ALA A 359 -11.88 8.11 17.07
C ALA A 359 -12.12 8.97 15.82
N LEU A 360 -11.18 8.95 14.88
CA LEU A 360 -11.24 9.70 13.62
C LEU A 360 -12.37 9.20 12.71
N GLY A 361 -12.64 7.91 12.72
CA GLY A 361 -13.75 7.31 11.96
C GLY A 361 -15.13 7.85 12.33
N LYS A 362 -15.32 8.44 13.52
CA LYS A 362 -16.57 9.13 13.90
C LYS A 362 -16.83 10.39 13.06
N LYS A 363 -15.76 11.01 12.55
CA LYS A 363 -15.80 12.14 11.62
C LYS A 363 -15.67 11.70 10.15
N GLY A 364 -15.74 10.40 9.86
CA GLY A 364 -15.47 9.85 8.52
C GLY A 364 -14.00 9.91 8.10
N ILE A 365 -13.11 10.39 8.97
CA ILE A 365 -11.67 10.49 8.67
C ILE A 365 -11.04 9.11 8.76
N SER A 366 -10.35 8.68 7.68
CA SER A 366 -9.54 7.48 7.73
C SER A 366 -8.08 7.80 8.02
N ILE A 367 -7.44 6.95 8.83
CA ILE A 367 -6.01 7.02 9.11
C ILE A 367 -5.37 5.68 8.82
N ASN A 368 -4.34 5.68 7.96
CA ASN A 368 -3.65 4.47 7.52
C ASN A 368 -2.13 4.67 7.53
N ALA A 369 -1.37 3.58 7.57
CA ALA A 369 0.07 3.62 7.48
C ALA A 369 0.56 2.79 6.28
N VAL A 370 1.50 3.36 5.52
CA VAL A 370 2.23 2.65 4.47
C VAL A 370 3.63 2.35 4.97
N ALA A 371 4.06 1.08 4.89
CA ALA A 371 5.37 0.63 5.34
C ALA A 371 6.24 0.22 4.13
N PRO A 372 7.01 1.16 3.54
CA PRO A 372 7.89 0.86 2.43
C PRO A 372 8.96 -0.15 2.81
N GLY A 373 9.28 -1.06 1.90
CA GLY A 373 10.48 -1.89 1.94
C GLY A 373 11.70 -1.13 1.40
N PHE A 374 12.52 -1.81 0.59
CA PHE A 374 13.68 -1.17 -0.02
C PHE A 374 13.26 -0.31 -1.22
N ILE A 375 13.37 1.01 -1.09
CA ILE A 375 13.02 1.99 -2.14
C ILE A 375 14.30 2.71 -2.62
N GLU A 376 14.46 2.82 -3.93
CA GLU A 376 15.58 3.50 -4.58
C GLU A 376 15.47 5.02 -4.39
N THR A 377 16.20 5.54 -3.42
CA THR A 377 16.26 6.97 -3.08
C THR A 377 17.70 7.40 -2.91
N GLN A 378 17.96 8.70 -2.75
CA GLN A 378 19.30 9.19 -2.41
C GLN A 378 19.81 8.57 -1.10
N MET A 379 18.92 8.34 -0.12
CA MET A 379 19.26 7.71 1.16
C MET A 379 19.78 6.28 0.97
N THR A 380 19.10 5.48 0.16
CA THR A 380 19.51 4.08 -0.11
C THR A 380 20.69 4.00 -1.07
N ALA A 381 20.88 4.99 -1.94
CA ALA A 381 22.05 5.08 -2.83
C ALA A 381 23.38 5.23 -2.06
N ALA A 382 23.34 5.84 -0.86
CA ALA A 382 24.50 6.00 0.02
C ALA A 382 24.91 4.70 0.74
N MET A 383 24.07 3.65 0.72
CA MET A 383 24.39 2.36 1.35
C MET A 383 25.50 1.60 0.60
N PRO A 384 26.35 0.81 1.31
CA PRO A 384 27.32 -0.09 0.68
C PRO A 384 26.64 -1.02 -0.34
N PHE A 385 27.32 -1.29 -1.45
CA PHE A 385 26.79 -2.06 -2.58
C PHE A 385 26.18 -3.41 -2.17
N THR A 386 26.86 -4.16 -1.32
CA THR A 386 26.42 -5.49 -0.87
C THR A 386 25.11 -5.44 -0.07
N ILE A 387 24.98 -4.47 0.84
CA ILE A 387 23.76 -4.26 1.63
C ILE A 387 22.62 -3.82 0.73
N ARG A 388 22.89 -2.93 -0.23
CA ARG A 388 21.91 -2.44 -1.18
C ARG A 388 21.39 -3.58 -2.09
N GLU A 389 22.28 -4.43 -2.62
CA GLU A 389 21.86 -5.58 -3.43
C GLU A 389 21.10 -6.63 -2.61
N ALA A 390 21.46 -6.86 -1.36
CA ALA A 390 20.69 -7.72 -0.46
C ALA A 390 19.27 -7.14 -0.25
N GLY A 391 19.14 -5.86 0.10
CA GLY A 391 17.86 -5.19 0.28
C GLY A 391 16.97 -5.26 -0.97
N ARG A 392 17.54 -5.08 -2.16
CA ARG A 392 16.80 -5.20 -3.44
C ARG A 392 16.20 -6.58 -3.66
N ARG A 393 16.86 -7.65 -3.17
CA ARG A 393 16.50 -9.04 -3.49
C ARG A 393 15.71 -9.75 -2.41
N MET A 394 15.47 -9.09 -1.27
CA MET A 394 14.75 -9.68 -0.14
C MET A 394 13.23 -9.75 -0.34
N ASN A 395 12.69 -9.17 -1.41
CA ASN A 395 11.26 -9.19 -1.69
C ASN A 395 10.90 -10.13 -2.86
N SER A 396 9.62 -10.48 -3.00
CA SER A 396 9.13 -11.40 -4.03
C SER A 396 9.38 -10.93 -5.47
N LEU A 397 9.55 -9.62 -5.67
CA LEU A 397 9.84 -9.02 -6.97
C LEU A 397 11.35 -8.96 -7.27
N SER A 398 12.21 -9.30 -6.30
CA SER A 398 13.67 -9.36 -6.38
C SER A 398 14.34 -8.08 -6.88
N GLN A 399 13.75 -6.91 -6.58
CA GLN A 399 14.26 -5.60 -6.97
C GLN A 399 13.82 -4.50 -5.99
N GLY A 400 14.47 -3.33 -6.06
CA GLY A 400 14.06 -2.15 -5.31
C GLY A 400 12.81 -1.50 -5.91
N GLY A 401 11.93 -0.97 -5.06
CA GLY A 401 10.83 -0.11 -5.47
C GLY A 401 11.31 1.29 -5.84
N GLN A 402 10.48 2.02 -6.56
CA GLN A 402 10.71 3.42 -6.89
C GLN A 402 9.88 4.33 -5.97
N PRO A 403 10.26 5.59 -5.74
CA PRO A 403 9.44 6.53 -5.00
C PRO A 403 7.99 6.61 -5.46
N VAL A 404 7.75 6.53 -6.78
CA VAL A 404 6.40 6.51 -7.36
C VAL A 404 5.57 5.30 -6.93
N ASP A 405 6.17 4.15 -6.66
CA ASP A 405 5.43 2.97 -6.20
C ASP A 405 4.82 3.19 -4.80
N VAL A 406 5.54 3.91 -3.93
CA VAL A 406 5.04 4.33 -2.62
C VAL A 406 3.96 5.40 -2.78
N ALA A 407 4.20 6.37 -3.66
CA ALA A 407 3.29 7.47 -3.92
C ALA A 407 1.93 6.99 -4.46
N GLU A 408 1.91 6.00 -5.35
CA GLU A 408 0.66 5.42 -5.88
C GLU A 408 -0.15 4.71 -4.78
N ALA A 409 0.51 3.98 -3.88
CA ALA A 409 -0.16 3.34 -2.74
C ALA A 409 -0.76 4.39 -1.79
N ILE A 410 -0.03 5.48 -1.52
CA ILE A 410 -0.51 6.58 -0.69
C ILE A 410 -1.68 7.29 -1.36
N ALA A 411 -1.60 7.59 -2.66
CA ALA A 411 -2.67 8.21 -3.42
C ALA A 411 -3.95 7.35 -3.40
N TRP A 412 -3.82 6.02 -3.42
CA TRP A 412 -4.96 5.14 -3.25
C TRP A 412 -5.60 5.28 -1.87
N TYR A 413 -4.82 5.37 -0.77
CA TYR A 413 -5.36 5.64 0.57
C TYR A 413 -5.98 7.03 0.71
N CYS A 414 -5.54 8.00 -0.09
CA CYS A 414 -6.12 9.34 -0.15
C CYS A 414 -7.42 9.39 -0.96
N ASN A 415 -7.70 8.36 -1.77
CA ASN A 415 -8.86 8.31 -2.66
C ASN A 415 -10.15 8.08 -1.88
N PRO A 416 -11.27 8.74 -2.22
CA PRO A 416 -12.59 8.45 -1.65
C PRO A 416 -12.96 6.96 -1.74
N ALA A 417 -12.59 6.28 -2.82
CA ALA A 417 -12.84 4.86 -3.02
C ALA A 417 -12.11 3.91 -2.05
N SER A 418 -11.22 4.41 -1.19
CA SER A 418 -10.57 3.63 -0.13
C SER A 418 -11.06 3.99 1.28
N ALA A 419 -12.07 4.83 1.41
CA ALA A 419 -12.56 5.31 2.71
C ALA A 419 -13.03 4.18 3.64
N GLY A 420 -13.48 3.06 3.10
CA GLY A 420 -13.80 1.85 3.86
C GLY A 420 -12.57 1.10 4.39
N VAL A 421 -11.34 1.51 4.00
CA VAL A 421 -10.10 1.00 4.54
C VAL A 421 -9.59 1.99 5.58
N ASN A 422 -9.96 1.75 6.80
CA ASN A 422 -9.50 2.53 7.95
C ASN A 422 -8.90 1.56 8.95
N GLY A 423 -7.94 1.95 9.78
CA GLY A 423 -7.33 1.14 10.85
C GLY A 423 -8.33 0.43 11.76
N ARG A 424 -9.56 0.30 11.33
CA ARG A 424 -10.62 -0.46 11.95
C ARG A 424 -10.22 -1.92 12.07
N ILE A 425 -9.80 -2.24 13.25
CA ILE A 425 -10.13 -3.54 13.80
C ILE A 425 -11.58 -3.39 14.26
N GLU A 426 -12.52 -4.11 13.67
CA GLU A 426 -13.70 -4.49 14.41
C GLU A 426 -13.17 -5.33 15.57
N THR A 427 -13.01 -4.70 16.71
CA THR A 427 -12.63 -5.34 17.96
C THR A 427 -13.76 -6.25 18.40
N THR A 428 -13.70 -7.49 17.97
CA THR A 428 -14.22 -8.58 18.76
C THR A 428 -13.10 -9.61 18.87
N VAL A 429 -12.43 -9.55 20.03
CA VAL A 429 -11.63 -10.62 20.66
C VAL A 429 -10.16 -10.79 20.20
N GLY A 430 -9.23 -10.43 21.10
CA GLY A 430 -7.92 -11.03 21.29
C GLY A 430 -6.70 -10.31 20.70
N PRO A 431 -5.55 -10.31 21.42
CA PRO A 431 -4.40 -9.44 21.17
C PRO A 431 -3.41 -9.96 20.11
N GLN A 432 -3.87 -10.52 19.00
CA GLN A 432 -2.99 -11.08 17.94
C GLN A 432 -3.35 -10.69 16.51
N ASN A 433 -4.13 -9.67 16.30
CA ASN A 433 -4.46 -9.24 14.94
C ASN A 433 -3.52 -8.14 14.46
N LEU A 434 -2.70 -8.48 13.46
CA LEU A 434 -2.05 -7.49 12.61
C LEU A 434 -3.14 -6.60 12.01
N PRO A 435 -3.03 -5.28 12.14
CA PRO A 435 -4.13 -4.38 11.89
C PRO A 435 -4.51 -4.24 10.42
N ALA A 436 -5.79 -4.11 10.20
CA ALA A 436 -6.33 -3.58 8.96
C ALA A 436 -5.79 -2.15 8.75
N GLY A 437 -5.27 -1.86 7.58
CA GLY A 437 -4.74 -0.53 7.24
C GLY A 437 -3.23 -0.44 7.07
N LEU A 438 -2.48 -1.54 7.28
CA LEU A 438 -1.08 -1.58 6.94
C LEU A 438 -0.88 -2.15 5.54
N VAL A 439 -0.57 -1.33 4.57
CA VAL A 439 0.06 -1.78 3.33
C VAL A 439 1.56 -1.79 3.58
N ALA A 440 2.10 -2.96 3.87
CA ALA A 440 3.52 -3.16 3.70
C ALA A 440 3.78 -3.26 2.20
N ILE A 441 4.45 -2.27 1.62
CA ILE A 441 5.05 -2.43 0.29
C ILE A 441 6.12 -3.47 0.47
N GLU A 442 5.85 -4.67 -0.03
CA GLU A 442 6.40 -5.94 0.38
C GLU A 442 7.92 -5.95 0.49
N VAL A 443 8.37 -6.33 1.68
CA VAL A 443 9.59 -7.11 1.84
C VAL A 443 9.15 -8.46 2.39
N ALA A 444 9.31 -9.50 1.61
CA ALA A 444 9.17 -10.86 2.13
C ALA A 444 10.16 -11.02 3.28
N ILE A 445 9.64 -11.14 4.50
CA ILE A 445 10.44 -11.46 5.67
C ILE A 445 10.86 -12.92 5.55
N GLU A 446 11.92 -13.20 4.81
CA GLU A 446 12.69 -14.42 4.93
C GLU A 446 13.82 -14.25 5.93
N CYS A 447 13.51 -13.90 7.17
CA CYS A 447 14.46 -14.04 8.28
C CYS A 447 14.77 -15.51 8.62
N PHE A 448 14.15 -16.50 8.01
CA PHE A 448 14.36 -17.93 8.30
C PHE A 448 15.37 -18.63 7.38
N ALA A 449 15.75 -18.06 6.25
CA ALA A 449 16.66 -18.73 5.32
C ALA A 449 18.15 -18.54 5.66
N LEU A 450 18.53 -17.54 6.45
CA LEU A 450 19.94 -17.28 6.79
C LEU A 450 20.52 -18.18 7.86
N LYS A 451 19.72 -19.00 8.55
CA LYS A 451 20.26 -20.03 9.49
C LYS A 451 20.74 -21.32 8.82
N ARG A 452 20.53 -21.51 7.52
CA ARG A 452 21.00 -22.70 6.78
C ARG A 452 22.19 -22.45 5.84
N CYS A 453 22.54 -21.22 5.55
CA CYS A 453 23.80 -20.92 4.87
C CYS A 453 24.84 -20.51 5.94
N GLY A 454 25.50 -21.53 6.49
CA GLY A 454 26.67 -21.37 7.37
C GLY A 454 27.86 -20.84 6.60
N PHE A 455 27.82 -19.60 6.12
CA PHE A 455 28.97 -18.91 5.55
C PHE A 455 28.98 -17.43 5.97
N PHE A 456 30.10 -17.09 6.62
CA PHE A 456 30.57 -15.76 6.99
C PHE A 456 29.95 -15.12 8.24
N PHE A 457 30.56 -15.46 9.38
CA PHE A 457 31.13 -14.49 10.33
C PHE A 457 32.18 -15.23 11.18
N ARG A 458 33.42 -15.10 10.80
CA ARG A 458 34.57 -15.03 11.73
C ARG A 458 35.20 -13.68 11.60
#